data_6717a3da69883c7e63cec2798330f594
#
_entry.id   6717a3da69883c7e63cec2798330f594
#
_cell.length_a   1.000
_cell.length_b   1.000
_cell.length_c   1.000
_cell.angle_alpha   90.00
_cell.angle_beta   90.00
_cell.angle_gamma   90.00
#
_symmetry.space_group_name_H-M   'P 1'
#
loop_
_entity.id
_entity.type
_entity.pdbx_description
1 polymer ?
#
loop_
_entity_poly.entity_id
_entity_poly.type
_entity_poly.pdbx_seq_one_letter_code
_entity_poly.pdbx_strand_id
1 'polypeptide(L)'
;DFFSYLQTFRRFFSKKDKYTIIYGRLNKKNIKISLILAQTLKRFNIMTNSNNYCVIMGGGIGSRFWPYSRKNLPKQFLDFFGTGRSLIQQTFDRYKKIVPLENIFITTNVLYKELVQEQLPELKEEQILLEPTRRSTAPCIAWASYHIKKINPNANVIVAPSDHLILKEEEFKEAI
;
A
#
# COMPACT_ATOMS: atom_id res chain seq x y z
N ASP A 1 19.18 -15.12 -29.22
CA ASP A 1 18.42 -13.95 -29.70
C ASP A 1 17.19 -13.70 -28.87
N PHE A 2 17.20 -12.61 -28.08
CA PHE A 2 16.19 -12.25 -27.11
C PHE A 2 14.78 -12.08 -27.73
N PHE A 3 14.72 -11.58 -28.97
CA PHE A 3 13.48 -11.41 -29.74
C PHE A 3 12.83 -12.72 -30.18
N SER A 4 13.62 -13.70 -30.57
CA SER A 4 13.16 -15.05 -30.92
C SER A 4 12.55 -15.75 -29.70
N TYR A 5 13.09 -15.51 -28.51
CA TYR A 5 12.58 -16.03 -27.24
C TYR A 5 11.22 -15.41 -26.86
N LEU A 6 11.05 -14.11 -27.07
CA LEU A 6 9.77 -13.41 -26.84
C LEU A 6 8.65 -13.87 -27.82
N GLN A 7 8.98 -14.16 -29.07
CA GLN A 7 8.00 -14.69 -30.03
C GLN A 7 7.54 -16.12 -29.68
N THR A 8 8.44 -16.96 -29.18
CA THR A 8 8.11 -18.31 -28.70
C THR A 8 7.23 -18.24 -27.45
N PHE A 9 7.50 -17.29 -26.54
CA PHE A 9 6.69 -17.07 -25.34
C PHE A 9 5.29 -16.52 -25.65
N ARG A 10 5.14 -15.68 -26.68
CA ARG A 10 3.83 -15.12 -27.11
C ARG A 10 2.88 -16.18 -27.68
N ARG A 11 3.39 -17.32 -28.16
CA ARG A 11 2.60 -18.44 -28.67
C ARG A 11 2.01 -19.32 -27.55
N PHE A 12 2.51 -19.23 -26.32
CA PHE A 12 2.07 -20.04 -25.18
C PHE A 12 1.01 -19.36 -24.29
N PHE A 13 0.73 -18.07 -24.48
CA PHE A 13 -0.30 -17.37 -23.71
C PHE A 13 -1.53 -17.10 -24.58
N SER A 14 -2.49 -18.02 -24.55
CA SER A 14 -3.85 -17.79 -25.02
C SER A 14 -4.59 -16.90 -24.01
N LYS A 15 -5.42 -15.98 -24.53
CA LYS A 15 -6.15 -14.93 -23.82
C LYS A 15 -7.19 -15.40 -22.79
N LYS A 16 -7.23 -16.70 -22.41
CA LYS A 16 -8.34 -17.29 -21.62
C LYS A 16 -7.96 -18.00 -20.33
N ASP A 17 -6.68 -18.26 -20.06
CA ASP A 17 -6.34 -19.11 -18.91
C ASP A 17 -5.52 -18.36 -17.85
N LYS A 18 -6.17 -18.16 -16.69
CA LYS A 18 -5.50 -17.81 -15.44
C LYS A 18 -4.57 -18.99 -15.07
N TYR A 19 -3.24 -18.78 -15.21
CA TYR A 19 -2.17 -19.59 -14.63
C TYR A 19 -2.21 -21.11 -14.85
N THR A 20 -1.72 -21.58 -16.01
CA THR A 20 -1.26 -22.97 -16.16
C THR A 20 0.26 -23.00 -16.00
N ILE A 21 0.73 -23.56 -14.88
CA ILE A 21 2.16 -23.84 -14.65
C ILE A 21 2.47 -25.16 -15.36
N ILE A 22 3.21 -25.11 -16.46
CA ILE A 22 3.70 -26.31 -17.14
C ILE A 22 5.02 -26.72 -16.47
N TYR A 23 5.01 -27.83 -15.72
CA TYR A 23 6.20 -28.49 -15.22
C TYR A 23 6.93 -29.21 -16.35
N GLY A 24 7.83 -28.50 -17.03
CA GLY A 24 8.88 -29.12 -17.85
C GLY A 24 10.15 -29.25 -17.03
N ARG A 25 10.97 -30.28 -17.29
CA ARG A 25 12.27 -30.53 -16.64
C ARG A 25 13.18 -29.31 -16.82
N LEU A 26 13.17 -28.38 -15.88
CA LEU A 26 13.93 -27.13 -15.94
C LEU A 26 15.29 -27.32 -15.27
N ASN A 27 16.36 -27.01 -15.98
CA ASN A 27 17.72 -26.92 -15.45
C ASN A 27 17.80 -25.72 -14.47
N LYS A 28 18.64 -25.81 -13.41
CA LYS A 28 18.81 -24.78 -12.37
C LYS A 28 18.96 -23.33 -12.91
N LYS A 29 19.58 -23.20 -14.11
CA LYS A 29 19.76 -21.90 -14.77
C LYS A 29 18.43 -21.30 -15.28
N ASN A 30 17.52 -22.13 -15.77
CA ASN A 30 16.22 -21.73 -16.27
C ASN A 30 15.22 -21.40 -15.14
N ILE A 31 15.37 -22.04 -13.96
CA ILE A 31 14.59 -21.72 -12.76
C ILE A 31 14.89 -20.29 -12.29
N LYS A 32 16.17 -19.90 -12.31
CA LYS A 32 16.60 -18.54 -11.89
C LYS A 32 16.06 -17.46 -12.83
N ILE A 33 16.06 -17.72 -14.14
CA ILE A 33 15.50 -16.81 -15.15
C ILE A 33 13.96 -16.73 -15.03
N SER A 34 13.29 -17.84 -14.78
CA SER A 34 11.84 -17.89 -14.58
C SER A 34 11.41 -17.13 -13.31
N LEU A 35 12.18 -17.24 -12.21
CA LEU A 35 11.94 -16.48 -10.99
C LEU A 35 12.15 -14.96 -11.18
N ILE A 36 13.19 -14.57 -11.91
CA ILE A 36 13.45 -13.16 -12.23
C ILE A 36 12.33 -12.60 -13.12
N LEU A 37 11.89 -13.35 -14.13
CA LEU A 37 10.77 -12.98 -15.00
C LEU A 37 9.46 -12.89 -14.21
N ALA A 38 9.17 -13.82 -13.32
CA ALA A 38 7.98 -13.80 -12.46
C ALA A 38 8.00 -12.60 -11.51
N GLN A 39 9.16 -12.28 -10.93
CA GLN A 39 9.33 -11.07 -10.09
C GLN A 39 9.20 -9.79 -10.90
N THR A 40 9.73 -9.76 -12.14
CA THR A 40 9.62 -8.60 -13.03
C THR A 40 8.17 -8.43 -13.52
N LEU A 41 7.46 -9.51 -13.83
CA LEU A 41 6.04 -9.48 -14.21
C LEU A 41 5.15 -9.08 -13.02
N LYS A 42 5.47 -9.56 -11.81
CA LYS A 42 4.79 -9.14 -10.58
C LYS A 42 5.00 -7.64 -10.30
N ARG A 43 6.21 -7.14 -10.53
CA ARG A 43 6.55 -5.71 -10.43
C ARG A 43 5.86 -4.89 -11.54
N PHE A 44 5.77 -5.42 -12.75
CA PHE A 44 5.07 -4.79 -13.87
C PHE A 44 3.54 -4.75 -13.64
N ASN A 45 2.93 -5.80 -13.08
CA ASN A 45 1.51 -5.81 -12.70
C ASN A 45 1.19 -4.81 -11.57
N ILE A 46 2.10 -4.60 -10.63
CA ILE A 46 1.95 -3.55 -9.61
C ILE A 46 2.00 -2.16 -10.28
N MET A 47 2.88 -1.96 -11.27
CA MET A 47 2.96 -0.70 -12.03
C MET A 47 1.77 -0.49 -12.98
N THR A 48 1.08 -1.54 -13.44
CA THR A 48 -0.07 -1.41 -14.36
C THR A 48 -1.40 -1.16 -13.66
N ASN A 49 -1.46 -1.29 -12.33
CA ASN A 49 -2.70 -1.02 -11.58
C ASN A 49 -2.69 0.42 -11.03
N SER A 50 -2.48 1.38 -11.93
CA SER A 50 -2.45 2.83 -11.64
C SER A 50 -3.75 3.39 -11.05
N ASN A 51 -4.83 2.59 -11.04
CA ASN A 51 -6.13 2.99 -10.50
C ASN A 51 -6.34 2.61 -9.03
N ASN A 52 -5.43 1.85 -8.42
CA ASN A 52 -5.54 1.50 -7.01
C ASN A 52 -4.90 2.57 -6.14
N TYR A 53 -5.67 3.07 -5.20
CA TYR A 53 -5.30 4.08 -4.23
C TYR A 53 -5.46 3.54 -2.81
N CYS A 54 -4.67 4.04 -1.88
CA CYS A 54 -4.80 3.71 -0.46
C CYS A 54 -4.92 4.98 0.37
N VAL A 55 -5.90 5.01 1.27
CA VAL A 55 -6.08 6.07 2.26
C VAL A 55 -5.83 5.48 3.65
N ILE A 56 -4.75 5.89 4.30
CA ILE A 56 -4.44 5.48 5.67
C ILE A 56 -4.97 6.55 6.63
N MET A 57 -5.87 6.16 7.53
CA MET A 57 -6.49 7.07 8.49
C MET A 57 -5.62 7.20 9.75
N GLY A 58 -4.98 8.36 9.92
CA GLY A 58 -4.05 8.66 11.02
C GLY A 58 -4.49 9.80 11.96
N GLY A 59 -5.79 10.17 11.99
CA GLY A 59 -6.31 11.33 12.74
C GLY A 59 -6.74 11.07 14.19
N GLY A 60 -6.66 9.83 14.69
CA GLY A 60 -7.11 9.45 16.04
C GLY A 60 -6.21 10.02 17.15
N ILE A 61 -6.78 10.41 18.30
CA ILE A 61 -6.01 10.87 19.48
C ILE A 61 -5.56 9.71 20.39
N GLY A 62 -6.08 8.51 20.20
CA GLY A 62 -5.65 7.32 20.93
C GLY A 62 -5.89 7.34 22.45
N SER A 63 -6.89 8.07 22.95
CA SER A 63 -7.15 8.28 24.40
C SER A 63 -7.25 6.99 25.23
N ARG A 64 -7.71 5.91 24.64
CA ARG A 64 -7.82 4.57 25.29
C ARG A 64 -6.46 3.93 25.60
N PHE A 65 -5.37 4.41 25.01
CA PHE A 65 -4.01 3.91 25.24
C PHE A 65 -3.21 4.75 26.25
N TRP A 66 -3.86 5.68 26.96
CA TRP A 66 -3.20 6.40 28.04
C TRP A 66 -2.68 5.41 29.10
N PRO A 67 -1.47 5.57 29.65
CA PRO A 67 -0.52 6.70 29.52
C PRO A 67 0.48 6.62 28.35
N TYR A 68 0.47 5.55 27.56
CA TYR A 68 1.39 5.40 26.40
C TYR A 68 1.08 6.40 25.29
N SER A 69 -0.20 6.55 24.93
CA SER A 69 -0.66 7.54 23.97
C SER A 69 -0.97 8.86 24.66
N ARG A 70 -0.52 9.96 24.08
CA ARG A 70 -0.76 11.32 24.56
C ARG A 70 -1.26 12.20 23.43
N LYS A 71 -1.84 13.38 23.76
CA LYS A 71 -2.38 14.30 22.77
C LYS A 71 -1.34 14.75 21.72
N ASN A 72 -0.09 14.97 22.15
CA ASN A 72 1.01 15.33 21.27
C ASN A 72 1.72 14.16 20.60
N LEU A 73 1.48 12.93 21.04
CA LEU A 73 2.04 11.71 20.48
C LEU A 73 1.00 10.58 20.53
N PRO A 74 0.03 10.56 19.60
CA PRO A 74 -1.00 9.53 19.53
C PRO A 74 -0.45 8.15 19.20
N LYS A 75 -1.23 7.11 19.51
CA LYS A 75 -0.83 5.71 19.40
C LYS A 75 -0.26 5.30 18.03
N GLN A 76 -0.78 5.85 16.95
CA GLN A 76 -0.34 5.51 15.59
C GLN A 76 1.11 5.91 15.31
N PHE A 77 1.66 6.87 16.05
CA PHE A 77 3.04 7.33 15.92
C PHE A 77 4.00 6.64 16.90
N LEU A 78 3.50 5.69 17.69
CA LEU A 78 4.31 4.91 18.64
C LEU A 78 4.78 3.60 18.02
N ASP A 79 6.03 3.20 18.32
CA ASP A 79 6.50 1.83 18.13
C ASP A 79 5.96 0.96 19.28
N PHE A 80 4.74 0.51 19.15
CA PHE A 80 4.05 -0.25 20.20
C PHE A 80 4.60 -1.67 20.38
N PHE A 81 5.18 -2.22 19.32
CA PHE A 81 5.66 -3.62 19.31
C PHE A 81 7.18 -3.75 19.44
N GLY A 82 7.92 -2.66 19.58
CA GLY A 82 9.38 -2.69 19.68
C GLY A 82 10.08 -3.14 18.40
N THR A 83 9.48 -2.84 17.26
CA THR A 83 9.99 -3.24 15.93
C THR A 83 10.93 -2.23 15.29
N GLY A 84 11.14 -1.07 15.93
CA GLY A 84 11.82 0.09 15.35
C GLY A 84 10.92 0.89 14.39
N ARG A 85 9.62 0.52 14.24
CA ARG A 85 8.66 1.16 13.35
C ARG A 85 7.36 1.46 14.09
N SER A 86 6.85 2.68 13.96
CA SER A 86 5.53 3.03 14.51
C SER A 86 4.40 2.31 13.77
N LEU A 87 3.19 2.32 14.34
CA LEU A 87 2.04 1.64 13.74
C LEU A 87 1.68 2.21 12.36
N ILE A 88 1.78 3.54 12.20
CA ILE A 88 1.53 4.17 10.88
C ILE A 88 2.60 3.81 9.87
N GLN A 89 3.86 3.69 10.28
CA GLN A 89 4.95 3.26 9.41
C GLN A 89 4.78 1.80 8.97
N GLN A 90 4.43 0.89 9.89
CA GLN A 90 4.16 -0.51 9.56
C GLN A 90 3.00 -0.64 8.57
N THR A 91 1.94 0.15 8.78
CA THR A 91 0.80 0.18 7.85
C THR A 91 1.22 0.72 6.48
N PHE A 92 1.95 1.82 6.44
CA PHE A 92 2.46 2.42 5.21
C PHE A 92 3.37 1.43 4.44
N ASP A 93 4.33 0.78 5.11
CA ASP A 93 5.24 -0.21 4.51
C ASP A 93 4.48 -1.39 3.90
N ARG A 94 3.36 -1.81 4.53
CA ARG A 94 2.47 -2.86 4.03
C ARG A 94 1.81 -2.44 2.73
N TYR A 95 1.21 -1.25 2.68
CA TYR A 95 0.50 -0.78 1.49
C TYR A 95 1.42 -0.36 0.35
N LYS A 96 2.67 0.05 0.60
CA LYS A 96 3.70 0.23 -0.44
C LYS A 96 3.99 -1.04 -1.25
N LYS A 97 3.68 -2.21 -0.72
CA LYS A 97 3.82 -3.49 -1.44
C LYS A 97 2.61 -3.79 -2.34
N ILE A 98 1.52 -3.06 -2.20
CA ILE A 98 0.22 -3.31 -2.85
C ILE A 98 -0.14 -2.20 -3.85
N VAL A 99 0.14 -0.94 -3.49
CA VAL A 99 -0.25 0.25 -4.27
C VAL A 99 1.00 1.07 -4.61
N PRO A 100 1.05 1.77 -5.75
CA PRO A 100 2.11 2.73 -6.05
C PRO A 100 2.23 3.80 -4.96
N LEU A 101 3.46 4.24 -4.68
CA LEU A 101 3.73 5.23 -3.62
C LEU A 101 2.96 6.53 -3.83
N GLU A 102 2.86 6.99 -5.08
CA GLU A 102 2.14 8.20 -5.48
C GLU A 102 0.63 8.12 -5.23
N ASN A 103 0.09 6.91 -5.04
CA ASN A 103 -1.33 6.66 -4.81
C ASN A 103 -1.65 6.39 -3.33
N ILE A 104 -0.67 6.52 -2.42
CA ILE A 104 -0.89 6.39 -0.97
C ILE A 104 -1.12 7.77 -0.37
N PHE A 105 -2.24 7.94 0.31
CA PHE A 105 -2.62 9.16 1.01
C PHE A 105 -2.79 8.91 2.50
N ILE A 106 -2.39 9.88 3.31
CA ILE A 106 -2.61 9.86 4.76
C ILE A 106 -3.66 10.92 5.10
N THR A 107 -4.75 10.51 5.74
CA THR A 107 -5.67 11.50 6.33
C THR A 107 -5.30 11.71 7.79
N THR A 108 -5.13 12.96 8.19
CA THR A 108 -4.75 13.30 9.56
C THR A 108 -5.28 14.67 9.98
N ASN A 109 -5.06 15.02 11.22
CA ASN A 109 -5.34 16.36 11.74
C ASN A 109 -4.14 17.28 11.50
N VAL A 110 -4.38 18.60 11.43
CA VAL A 110 -3.33 19.61 11.27
C VAL A 110 -2.25 19.51 12.37
N LEU A 111 -2.64 19.12 13.59
CA LEU A 111 -1.71 18.93 14.72
C LEU A 111 -0.69 17.82 14.52
N TYR A 112 -0.96 16.87 13.63
CA TYR A 112 -0.10 15.70 13.41
C TYR A 112 0.58 15.71 12.03
N LYS A 113 0.44 16.81 11.28
CA LYS A 113 1.07 16.95 9.97
C LYS A 113 2.58 16.73 10.05
N GLU A 114 3.24 17.41 10.98
CA GLU A 114 4.69 17.32 11.16
C GLU A 114 5.13 15.92 11.55
N LEU A 115 4.39 15.24 12.46
CA LEU A 115 4.68 13.84 12.83
C LEU A 115 4.56 12.88 11.63
N VAL A 116 3.58 13.11 10.75
CA VAL A 116 3.47 12.31 9.51
C VAL A 116 4.66 12.57 8.59
N GLN A 117 5.04 13.82 8.39
CA GLN A 117 6.18 14.18 7.54
C GLN A 117 7.51 13.63 8.09
N GLU A 118 7.70 13.68 9.41
CA GLU A 118 8.88 13.12 10.08
C GLU A 118 8.95 11.61 9.93
N GLN A 119 7.84 10.90 10.16
CA GLN A 119 7.82 9.44 10.15
C GLN A 119 7.71 8.82 8.77
N LEU A 120 7.14 9.54 7.81
CA LEU A 120 6.92 9.10 6.43
C LEU A 120 7.53 10.11 5.44
N PRO A 121 8.86 10.30 5.45
CA PRO A 121 9.53 11.33 4.63
C PRO A 121 9.45 11.03 3.12
N GLU A 122 9.04 9.84 2.74
CA GLU A 122 8.83 9.46 1.33
C GLU A 122 7.55 10.06 0.73
N LEU A 123 6.61 10.52 1.57
CA LEU A 123 5.37 11.13 1.11
C LEU A 123 5.58 12.59 0.73
N LYS A 124 4.97 12.99 -0.36
CA LYS A 124 4.85 14.39 -0.73
C LYS A 124 3.79 15.06 0.13
N GLU A 125 3.91 16.38 0.29
CA GLU A 125 2.96 17.16 1.09
C GLU A 125 1.51 17.02 0.60
N GLU A 126 1.29 16.96 -0.70
CA GLU A 126 -0.02 16.78 -1.34
C GLU A 126 -0.70 15.44 -1.01
N GLN A 127 0.06 14.44 -0.55
CA GLN A 127 -0.44 13.13 -0.13
C GLN A 127 -0.90 13.11 1.34
N ILE A 128 -0.63 14.19 2.08
CA ILE A 128 -1.06 14.36 3.47
C ILE A 128 -2.33 15.20 3.49
N LEU A 129 -3.47 14.52 3.58
CA LEU A 129 -4.77 15.14 3.57
C LEU A 129 -5.15 15.58 4.98
N LEU A 130 -5.22 16.89 5.20
CA LEU A 130 -5.56 17.47 6.50
C LEU A 130 -7.07 17.62 6.63
N GLU A 131 -7.68 16.88 7.55
CA GLU A 131 -9.12 17.00 7.81
C GLU A 131 -9.44 18.40 8.34
N PRO A 132 -10.35 19.15 7.71
CA PRO A 132 -10.72 20.50 8.16
C PRO A 132 -11.41 20.48 9.53
N THR A 133 -12.16 19.40 9.82
CA THR A 133 -12.84 19.19 11.11
C THR A 133 -12.91 17.71 11.40
N ARG A 134 -12.62 17.36 12.65
CA ARG A 134 -12.68 15.96 13.09
C ARG A 134 -14.14 15.49 13.23
N ARG A 135 -14.61 14.70 12.26
CA ARG A 135 -16.00 14.24 12.17
C ARG A 135 -16.16 12.72 12.15
N SER A 136 -15.17 11.98 12.70
CA SER A 136 -15.18 10.51 12.71
C SER A 136 -14.89 9.88 11.33
N THR A 137 -15.05 8.56 11.21
CA THR A 137 -14.56 7.75 10.08
C THR A 137 -15.27 8.06 8.76
N ALA A 138 -16.60 8.08 8.73
CA ALA A 138 -17.35 8.19 7.47
C ALA A 138 -17.10 9.50 6.70
N PRO A 139 -17.14 10.68 7.33
CA PRO A 139 -16.79 11.94 6.65
C PRO A 139 -15.32 11.98 6.20
N CYS A 140 -14.39 11.42 6.97
CA CYS A 140 -12.98 11.30 6.59
C CYS A 140 -12.82 10.50 5.29
N ILE A 141 -13.46 9.32 5.23
CA ILE A 141 -13.44 8.46 4.03
C ILE A 141 -14.06 9.19 2.83
N ALA A 142 -15.23 9.80 3.01
CA ALA A 142 -15.92 10.53 1.94
C ALA A 142 -15.05 11.66 1.39
N TRP A 143 -14.46 12.46 2.28
CA TRP A 143 -13.60 13.59 1.90
C TRP A 143 -12.36 13.13 1.12
N ALA A 144 -11.65 12.12 1.62
CA ALA A 144 -10.50 11.55 0.94
C ALA A 144 -10.87 10.93 -0.42
N SER A 145 -12.00 10.19 -0.48
CA SER A 145 -12.49 9.60 -1.72
C SER A 145 -12.85 10.65 -2.77
N TYR A 146 -13.50 11.75 -2.38
CA TYR A 146 -13.78 12.86 -3.28
C TYR A 146 -12.50 13.57 -3.76
N HIS A 147 -11.50 13.69 -2.90
CA HIS A 147 -10.19 14.22 -3.29
C HIS A 147 -9.53 13.33 -4.36
N ILE A 148 -9.47 12.02 -4.12
CA ILE A 148 -8.90 11.05 -5.06
C ILE A 148 -9.71 11.01 -6.37
N LYS A 149 -11.06 11.07 -6.31
CA LYS A 149 -11.91 11.09 -7.49
C LYS A 149 -11.64 12.27 -8.41
N LYS A 150 -11.20 13.42 -7.89
CA LYS A 150 -10.78 14.57 -8.71
C LYS A 150 -9.47 14.29 -9.46
N ILE A 151 -8.58 13.47 -8.88
CA ILE A 151 -7.31 13.07 -9.50
C ILE A 151 -7.57 11.97 -10.54
N ASN A 152 -8.34 10.95 -10.14
CA ASN A 152 -8.66 9.80 -10.98
C ASN A 152 -10.12 9.37 -10.77
N PRO A 153 -11.03 9.64 -11.72
CA PRO A 153 -12.44 9.24 -11.62
C PRO A 153 -12.66 7.71 -11.55
N ASN A 154 -11.69 6.93 -12.04
CA ASN A 154 -11.73 5.46 -12.07
C ASN A 154 -10.95 4.82 -10.92
N ALA A 155 -10.61 5.57 -9.87
CA ALA A 155 -9.85 5.07 -8.74
C ALA A 155 -10.62 4.00 -7.94
N ASN A 156 -9.93 2.91 -7.62
CA ASN A 156 -10.32 1.97 -6.58
C ASN A 156 -9.64 2.41 -5.28
N VAL A 157 -10.39 2.70 -4.24
CA VAL A 157 -9.85 3.26 -3.00
C VAL A 157 -9.91 2.21 -1.89
N ILE A 158 -8.74 1.81 -1.40
CA ILE A 158 -8.59 1.00 -0.18
C ILE A 158 -8.49 1.98 0.99
N VAL A 159 -9.30 1.78 2.01
CA VAL A 159 -9.25 2.59 3.23
C VAL A 159 -8.73 1.73 4.38
N ALA A 160 -7.68 2.20 5.02
CA ALA A 160 -7.00 1.47 6.09
C ALA A 160 -6.88 2.32 7.37
N PRO A 161 -7.20 1.77 8.54
CA PRO A 161 -6.78 2.38 9.79
C PRO A 161 -5.26 2.23 9.98
N SER A 162 -4.63 3.22 10.60
CA SER A 162 -3.17 3.28 10.79
C SER A 162 -2.64 2.38 11.89
N ASP A 163 -3.51 1.69 12.63
CA ASP A 163 -3.17 1.01 13.88
C ASP A 163 -3.59 -0.46 13.94
N HIS A 164 -3.91 -1.06 12.80
CA HIS A 164 -4.24 -2.49 12.73
C HIS A 164 -2.97 -3.34 12.62
N LEU A 165 -2.83 -4.31 13.52
CA LEU A 165 -1.83 -5.36 13.43
C LEU A 165 -2.31 -6.44 12.46
N ILE A 166 -1.51 -6.74 11.45
CA ILE A 166 -1.73 -7.85 10.52
C ILE A 166 -0.53 -8.79 10.61
N LEU A 167 -0.76 -9.99 11.14
CA LEU A 167 0.31 -10.98 11.37
C LEU A 167 0.69 -11.73 10.09
N LYS A 168 -0.27 -11.93 9.18
CA LYS A 168 -0.09 -12.69 7.94
C LYS A 168 -0.14 -11.74 6.73
N GLU A 169 0.92 -10.96 6.56
CA GLU A 169 0.95 -9.92 5.52
C GLU A 169 0.84 -10.46 4.09
N GLU A 170 1.44 -11.63 3.80
CA GLU A 170 1.37 -12.21 2.45
C GLU A 170 -0.05 -12.69 2.12
N GLU A 171 -0.73 -13.39 3.06
CA GLU A 171 -2.13 -13.80 2.87
C GLU A 171 -3.05 -12.57 2.73
N PHE A 172 -2.81 -11.53 3.50
CA PHE A 172 -3.55 -10.27 3.41
C PHE A 172 -3.37 -9.60 2.04
N LYS A 173 -2.14 -9.57 1.53
CA LYS A 173 -1.82 -9.01 0.22
C LYS A 173 -2.45 -9.77 -0.95
N GLU A 174 -2.60 -11.09 -0.80
CA GLU A 174 -3.26 -11.93 -1.81
C GLU A 174 -4.80 -11.75 -1.79
N ALA A 175 -5.36 -11.32 -0.66
CA ALA A 175 -6.80 -11.12 -0.48
C ALA A 175 -7.29 -9.75 -0.98
N ILE A 176 -6.39 -8.75 -1.15
CA ILE A 176 -6.68 -7.41 -1.68
C ILE A 176 -6.39 -7.35 -3.18
#